data_b279df5f16fc0fa8ea7599bbfc5f63b9
#
_entry.id   b279df5f16fc0fa8ea7599bbfc5f63b9
#
_cell.length_a   1.000
_cell.length_b   1.000
_cell.length_c   1.000
_cell.angle_alpha   90.00
_cell.angle_beta   90.00
_cell.angle_gamma   90.00
#
_symmetry.space_group_name_H-M   'P 1'
#
loop_
_entity.id
_entity.type
_entity.pdbx_description
1 polymer ?
#
loop_
_entity_poly.entity_id
_entity_poly.type
_entity_poly.pdbx_seq_one_letter_code
_entity_poly.pdbx_strand_id
1 'polypeptide(L)'
;VVIVGSGFAGLAAAIEAKKAGASVVVLEKMATVGGNSIINGGILTATGCPQQKKHGIKDSPELLAHDMLVAGLYLNNPEKVKLVADNALSNYEWTVNELGVEYNPDAIGQEGGHSVPRYVFTKNGSGSGIVSKEVEKLEKLGVKVRTRTYVKHVLRDDTGRVLGLEVLEGYRFPKTGTGKTKFIRAKKAVILCYGGFSRDVEYRTMQDPKLTAALDSTNQPGATSELWRETSRIGCAQVQNDWIQCTPWNNPKEKGMGIGWTFAQSGAAEYGLWVATDGKRFVNELANRKVRADAIMVLKGEG
;
A
#
# COMPACT_ATOMS: atom_id res chain seq x y z
N VAL A 1 -20.62 9.05 5.74
CA VAL A 1 -19.16 8.86 5.81
C VAL A 1 -18.55 9.30 4.49
N VAL A 2 -17.44 10.04 4.55
CA VAL A 2 -16.63 10.42 3.39
C VAL A 2 -15.32 9.65 3.46
N ILE A 3 -14.96 8.98 2.38
CA ILE A 3 -13.72 8.18 2.31
C ILE A 3 -12.81 8.78 1.25
N VAL A 4 -11.54 8.96 1.57
CA VAL A 4 -10.55 9.60 0.70
C VAL A 4 -9.51 8.56 0.26
N GLY A 5 -9.48 8.31 -1.03
CA GLY A 5 -8.65 7.28 -1.68
C GLY A 5 -9.44 6.02 -2.03
N SER A 6 -9.12 5.46 -3.18
CA SER A 6 -9.79 4.28 -3.77
C SER A 6 -8.86 3.07 -3.90
N GLY A 7 -7.80 2.98 -3.07
CA GLY A 7 -7.02 1.75 -2.89
C GLY A 7 -7.75 0.74 -2.01
N PHE A 8 -7.13 -0.41 -1.73
CA PHE A 8 -7.70 -1.48 -0.89
C PHE A 8 -8.39 -0.97 0.38
N ALA A 9 -7.68 -0.16 1.17
CA ALA A 9 -8.20 0.33 2.43
C ALA A 9 -9.46 1.20 2.27
N GLY A 10 -9.48 2.06 1.25
CA GLY A 10 -10.62 2.96 1.01
C GLY A 10 -11.85 2.23 0.48
N LEU A 11 -11.65 1.29 -0.42
CA LEU A 11 -12.74 0.47 -0.97
C LEU A 11 -13.31 -0.47 0.10
N ALA A 12 -12.45 -1.15 0.88
CA ALA A 12 -12.88 -2.00 2.00
C ALA A 12 -13.65 -1.18 3.06
N ALA A 13 -13.13 -0.02 3.46
CA ALA A 13 -13.81 0.88 4.39
C ALA A 13 -15.17 1.34 3.87
N ALA A 14 -15.29 1.57 2.56
CA ALA A 14 -16.56 1.95 1.93
C ALA A 14 -17.58 0.81 1.97
N ILE A 15 -17.17 -0.42 1.69
CA ILE A 15 -18.01 -1.61 1.76
C ILE A 15 -18.54 -1.79 3.18
N GLU A 16 -17.64 -1.81 4.17
CA GLU A 16 -18.04 -2.07 5.56
C GLU A 16 -18.88 -0.91 6.14
N ALA A 17 -18.54 0.34 5.85
CA ALA A 17 -19.37 1.48 6.27
C ALA A 17 -20.78 1.43 5.65
N LYS A 18 -20.88 1.00 4.39
CA LYS A 18 -22.18 0.85 3.72
C LYS A 18 -22.99 -0.30 4.28
N LYS A 19 -22.37 -1.44 4.56
CA LYS A 19 -23.00 -2.60 5.23
C LYS A 19 -23.51 -2.23 6.62
N ALA A 20 -22.77 -1.38 7.33
CA ALA A 20 -23.20 -0.81 8.62
C ALA A 20 -24.31 0.27 8.50
N GLY A 21 -24.96 0.42 7.36
CA GLY A 21 -26.09 1.33 7.12
C GLY A 21 -25.68 2.81 6.93
N ALA A 22 -24.40 3.12 6.73
CA ALA A 22 -24.00 4.49 6.49
C ALA A 22 -24.27 4.94 5.05
N SER A 23 -24.55 6.24 4.87
CA SER A 23 -24.43 6.90 3.58
C SER A 23 -22.94 7.14 3.29
N VAL A 24 -22.45 6.63 2.16
CA VAL A 24 -21.02 6.61 1.83
C VAL A 24 -20.75 7.31 0.50
N VAL A 25 -19.66 8.08 0.45
CA VAL A 25 -19.04 8.58 -0.77
C VAL A 25 -17.54 8.32 -0.72
N VAL A 26 -16.97 7.83 -1.82
CA VAL A 26 -15.51 7.65 -1.99
C VAL A 26 -15.00 8.71 -2.96
N LEU A 27 -13.92 9.36 -2.59
CA LEU A 27 -13.27 10.41 -3.38
C LEU A 27 -11.91 9.93 -3.85
N GLU A 28 -11.65 10.06 -5.15
CA GLU A 28 -10.38 9.68 -5.78
C GLU A 28 -9.86 10.84 -6.64
N LYS A 29 -8.62 11.27 -6.42
CA LYS A 29 -8.04 12.37 -7.18
C LYS A 29 -7.70 12.01 -8.62
N MET A 30 -7.35 10.75 -8.86
CA MET A 30 -7.00 10.25 -10.19
C MET A 30 -8.24 10.01 -11.05
N ALA A 31 -8.03 9.83 -12.35
CA ALA A 31 -9.10 9.48 -13.29
C ALA A 31 -9.56 8.02 -13.15
N THR A 32 -8.74 7.17 -12.54
CA THR A 32 -8.96 5.74 -12.36
C THR A 32 -8.92 5.37 -10.87
N VAL A 33 -9.62 4.31 -10.50
CA VAL A 33 -9.63 3.76 -9.15
C VAL A 33 -8.44 2.82 -8.91
N GLY A 34 -8.16 2.52 -7.65
CA GLY A 34 -7.27 1.46 -7.23
C GLY A 34 -5.89 1.91 -6.74
N GLY A 35 -5.43 3.10 -7.11
CA GLY A 35 -4.13 3.59 -6.64
C GLY A 35 -2.98 2.60 -6.89
N ASN A 36 -2.05 2.50 -5.94
CA ASN A 36 -1.00 1.48 -5.96
C ASN A 36 -1.54 0.06 -5.74
N SER A 37 -2.71 -0.05 -5.14
CA SER A 37 -3.33 -1.34 -4.87
C SER A 37 -3.66 -2.13 -6.13
N ILE A 38 -3.99 -1.46 -7.24
CA ILE A 38 -4.35 -2.16 -8.50
C ILE A 38 -3.12 -2.66 -9.27
N ILE A 39 -1.94 -2.06 -9.06
CA ILE A 39 -0.72 -2.36 -9.82
C ILE A 39 0.28 -3.24 -9.08
N ASN A 40 0.01 -3.63 -7.84
CA ASN A 40 0.89 -4.53 -7.08
C ASN A 40 0.76 -6.00 -7.57
N GLY A 41 1.59 -6.89 -7.04
CA GLY A 41 1.64 -8.31 -7.44
C GLY A 41 0.46 -9.17 -6.98
N GLY A 42 -0.59 -8.59 -6.39
CA GLY A 42 -1.77 -9.35 -5.94
C GLY A 42 -1.48 -10.30 -4.78
N ILE A 43 -0.55 -9.93 -3.92
CA ILE A 43 -0.10 -10.72 -2.78
C ILE A 43 -0.86 -10.30 -1.52
N LEU A 44 -1.33 -11.28 -0.76
CA LEU A 44 -1.97 -11.08 0.54
C LEU A 44 -1.36 -12.02 1.58
N THR A 45 -0.99 -11.48 2.75
CA THR A 45 -0.54 -12.28 3.89
C THR A 45 -1.72 -12.92 4.61
N ALA A 46 -1.65 -14.24 4.83
CA ALA A 46 -2.70 -15.00 5.51
C ALA A 46 -2.11 -16.14 6.35
N THR A 47 -2.27 -16.06 7.67
CA THR A 47 -1.84 -17.11 8.60
C THR A 47 -2.91 -18.20 8.72
N GLY A 48 -2.52 -19.47 8.64
CA GLY A 48 -3.46 -20.59 8.73
C GLY A 48 -4.39 -20.77 7.53
N CYS A 49 -4.05 -20.17 6.39
CA CYS A 49 -4.84 -20.27 5.15
C CYS A 49 -4.85 -21.71 4.57
N PRO A 50 -5.78 -22.02 3.64
CA PRO A 50 -5.86 -23.34 3.01
C PRO A 50 -4.55 -23.77 2.34
N GLN A 51 -3.83 -22.84 1.71
CA GLN A 51 -2.55 -23.11 1.05
C GLN A 51 -1.47 -23.55 2.08
N GLN A 52 -1.39 -22.90 3.25
CA GLN A 52 -0.48 -23.33 4.32
C GLN A 52 -0.84 -24.74 4.82
N LYS A 53 -2.11 -25.02 5.03
CA LYS A 53 -2.59 -26.34 5.46
C LYS A 53 -2.24 -27.41 4.43
N LYS A 54 -2.42 -27.12 3.14
CA LYS A 54 -2.08 -28.04 2.02
C LYS A 54 -0.60 -28.39 1.99
N HIS A 55 0.27 -27.43 2.29
CA HIS A 55 1.73 -27.63 2.30
C HIS A 55 2.29 -28.03 3.67
N GLY A 56 1.42 -28.30 4.67
CA GLY A 56 1.86 -28.69 6.02
C GLY A 56 2.60 -27.60 6.79
N ILE A 57 2.44 -26.33 6.39
CA ILE A 57 3.11 -25.20 7.03
C ILE A 57 2.37 -24.83 8.31
N LYS A 58 3.09 -24.82 9.42
CA LYS A 58 2.60 -24.34 10.71
C LYS A 58 2.88 -22.85 10.85
N ASP A 59 1.84 -22.07 11.09
CA ASP A 59 1.93 -20.62 11.27
C ASP A 59 0.90 -20.14 12.30
N SER A 60 1.11 -18.95 12.86
CA SER A 60 0.16 -18.35 13.80
C SER A 60 0.22 -16.83 13.74
N PRO A 61 -0.82 -16.14 14.25
CA PRO A 61 -0.79 -14.70 14.42
C PRO A 61 0.40 -14.21 15.26
N GLU A 62 0.78 -14.95 16.30
CA GLU A 62 1.92 -14.60 17.17
C GLU A 62 3.24 -14.67 16.42
N LEU A 63 3.42 -15.69 15.56
CA LEU A 63 4.61 -15.82 14.72
C LEU A 63 4.68 -14.69 13.68
N LEU A 64 3.55 -14.34 13.06
CA LEU A 64 3.47 -13.20 12.16
C LEU A 64 3.79 -11.89 12.90
N ALA A 65 3.23 -11.67 14.07
CA ALA A 65 3.50 -10.49 14.89
C ALA A 65 4.99 -10.40 15.26
N HIS A 66 5.61 -11.52 15.64
CA HIS A 66 7.04 -11.59 15.93
C HIS A 66 7.87 -11.19 14.70
N ASP A 67 7.61 -11.78 13.54
CA ASP A 67 8.32 -11.45 12.29
C ASP A 67 8.18 -9.96 11.92
N MET A 68 6.98 -9.40 12.07
CA MET A 68 6.73 -7.98 11.83
C MET A 68 7.53 -7.08 12.77
N LEU A 69 7.62 -7.42 14.07
CA LEU A 69 8.38 -6.65 15.04
C LEU A 69 9.87 -6.70 14.74
N VAL A 70 10.41 -7.90 14.47
CA VAL A 70 11.82 -8.09 14.11
C VAL A 70 12.16 -7.33 12.83
N ALA A 71 11.37 -7.48 11.76
CA ALA A 71 11.61 -6.80 10.49
C ALA A 71 11.52 -5.26 10.62
N GLY A 72 10.70 -4.77 11.51
CA GLY A 72 10.56 -3.35 11.83
C GLY A 72 11.51 -2.84 12.92
N LEU A 73 12.52 -3.63 13.31
CA LEU A 73 13.49 -3.30 14.36
C LEU A 73 12.84 -2.87 15.69
N TYR A 74 11.66 -3.43 16.00
CA TYR A 74 10.84 -3.08 17.16
C TYR A 74 10.41 -1.60 17.23
N LEU A 75 10.47 -0.87 16.13
CA LEU A 75 9.96 0.50 16.00
C LEU A 75 8.46 0.57 15.68
N ASN A 76 7.86 -0.56 15.35
CA ASN A 76 6.44 -0.70 15.08
C ASN A 76 5.60 -0.37 16.32
N ASN A 77 4.40 0.11 16.11
CA ASN A 77 3.39 0.14 17.17
C ASN A 77 2.90 -1.29 17.44
N PRO A 78 3.15 -1.87 18.65
CA PRO A 78 2.82 -3.28 18.94
C PRO A 78 1.32 -3.59 18.84
N GLU A 79 0.46 -2.64 19.22
CA GLU A 79 -1.00 -2.85 19.16
C GLU A 79 -1.48 -2.95 17.71
N LYS A 80 -0.91 -2.14 16.80
CA LYS A 80 -1.21 -2.23 15.37
C LYS A 80 -0.67 -3.50 14.74
N VAL A 81 0.53 -3.93 15.14
CA VAL A 81 1.11 -5.22 14.71
C VAL A 81 0.19 -6.37 15.12
N LYS A 82 -0.24 -6.39 16.39
CA LYS A 82 -1.16 -7.40 16.88
C LYS A 82 -2.49 -7.38 16.11
N LEU A 83 -3.07 -6.20 15.90
CA LEU A 83 -4.30 -6.05 15.14
C LEU A 83 -4.20 -6.65 13.73
N VAL A 84 -3.10 -6.38 13.02
CA VAL A 84 -2.86 -6.91 11.66
C VAL A 84 -2.68 -8.42 11.69
N ALA A 85 -1.88 -8.93 12.62
CA ALA A 85 -1.58 -10.35 12.73
C ALA A 85 -2.82 -11.18 13.10
N ASP A 86 -3.58 -10.74 14.09
CA ASP A 86 -4.80 -11.42 14.55
C ASP A 86 -5.88 -11.48 13.44
N ASN A 87 -5.91 -10.50 12.55
CA ASN A 87 -6.90 -10.41 11.49
C ASN A 87 -6.40 -10.87 10.11
N ALA A 88 -5.19 -11.40 10.00
CA ALA A 88 -4.63 -11.79 8.71
C ALA A 88 -5.47 -12.88 7.99
N LEU A 89 -5.91 -13.91 8.73
CA LEU A 89 -6.77 -14.96 8.18
C LEU A 89 -8.16 -14.43 7.84
N SER A 90 -8.80 -13.73 8.78
CA SER A 90 -10.17 -13.21 8.56
C SER A 90 -10.22 -12.22 7.39
N ASN A 91 -9.16 -11.44 7.17
CA ASN A 91 -9.06 -10.57 6.01
C ASN A 91 -8.97 -11.38 4.70
N TYR A 92 -8.18 -12.46 4.67
CA TYR A 92 -8.15 -13.39 3.54
C TYR A 92 -9.55 -13.99 3.28
N GLU A 93 -10.18 -14.52 4.31
CA GLU A 93 -11.54 -15.10 4.23
C GLU A 93 -12.57 -14.08 3.76
N TRP A 94 -12.48 -12.83 4.21
CA TRP A 94 -13.34 -11.75 3.74
C TRP A 94 -13.18 -11.50 2.23
N THR A 95 -11.93 -11.47 1.73
CA THR A 95 -11.71 -11.29 0.29
C THR A 95 -12.26 -12.45 -0.54
N VAL A 96 -12.18 -13.68 -0.04
CA VAL A 96 -12.72 -14.87 -0.72
C VAL A 96 -14.25 -14.91 -0.63
N ASN A 97 -14.79 -14.86 0.59
CA ASN A 97 -16.20 -15.15 0.84
C ASN A 97 -17.12 -13.96 0.53
N GLU A 98 -16.67 -12.74 0.85
CA GLU A 98 -17.49 -11.54 0.66
C GLU A 98 -17.31 -10.90 -0.73
N LEU A 99 -16.08 -10.94 -1.27
CA LEU A 99 -15.77 -10.32 -2.56
C LEU A 99 -15.72 -11.31 -3.72
N GLY A 100 -15.42 -12.59 -3.46
CA GLY A 100 -15.21 -13.60 -4.50
C GLY A 100 -13.86 -13.46 -5.18
N VAL A 101 -12.81 -13.04 -4.45
CA VAL A 101 -11.45 -13.02 -4.95
C VAL A 101 -10.94 -14.44 -5.12
N GLU A 102 -10.37 -14.74 -6.28
CA GLU A 102 -9.74 -16.02 -6.57
C GLU A 102 -8.24 -15.96 -6.31
N TYR A 103 -7.75 -16.86 -5.47
CA TYR A 103 -6.33 -17.07 -5.23
C TYR A 103 -5.85 -18.36 -5.89
N ASN A 104 -4.55 -18.44 -6.18
CA ASN A 104 -3.93 -19.67 -6.65
C ASN A 104 -3.97 -20.70 -5.49
N PRO A 105 -4.62 -21.88 -5.67
CA PRO A 105 -4.79 -22.84 -4.60
C PRO A 105 -3.50 -23.61 -4.26
N ASP A 106 -2.50 -23.57 -5.15
CA ASP A 106 -1.28 -24.37 -5.04
C ASP A 106 -0.05 -23.53 -4.69
N ALA A 107 -0.11 -22.22 -4.89
CA ALA A 107 1.02 -21.35 -4.66
C ALA A 107 0.95 -20.67 -3.28
N ILE A 108 2.06 -20.77 -2.57
CA ILE A 108 2.31 -20.01 -1.35
C ILE A 108 3.75 -19.51 -1.38
N GLY A 109 3.98 -18.28 -0.98
CA GLY A 109 5.28 -17.66 -1.06
C GLY A 109 5.79 -17.17 0.28
N GLN A 110 7.11 -16.94 0.32
CA GLN A 110 7.83 -16.35 1.43
C GLN A 110 8.66 -15.18 0.92
N GLU A 111 8.57 -14.05 1.58
CA GLU A 111 9.47 -12.92 1.37
C GLU A 111 10.46 -12.78 2.52
N GLY A 112 11.53 -12.03 2.30
CA GLY A 112 12.51 -11.73 3.33
C GLY A 112 11.86 -11.06 4.56
N GLY A 113 12.25 -11.54 5.74
CA GLY A 113 11.67 -11.12 7.01
C GLY A 113 10.54 -12.03 7.51
N HIS A 114 10.02 -12.94 6.69
CA HIS A 114 9.08 -13.95 7.12
C HIS A 114 9.80 -15.24 7.52
N SER A 115 9.45 -15.83 8.66
CA SER A 115 10.02 -17.10 9.12
C SER A 115 9.43 -18.33 8.42
N VAL A 116 8.23 -18.19 7.83
CA VAL A 116 7.55 -19.25 7.08
C VAL A 116 6.84 -18.67 5.85
N PRO A 117 6.59 -19.49 4.79
CA PRO A 117 5.72 -19.09 3.68
C PRO A 117 4.30 -18.80 4.18
N ARG A 118 3.80 -17.59 3.90
CA ARG A 118 2.48 -17.16 4.40
C ARG A 118 1.72 -16.19 3.52
N TYR A 119 2.17 -15.95 2.32
CA TYR A 119 1.39 -15.11 1.44
C TYR A 119 0.85 -15.86 0.23
N VAL A 120 -0.37 -15.55 -0.09
CA VAL A 120 -1.12 -16.11 -1.20
C VAL A 120 -1.11 -15.14 -2.39
N PHE A 121 -1.24 -15.67 -3.58
CA PHE A 121 -1.27 -14.88 -4.82
C PHE A 121 -2.66 -14.90 -5.42
N THR A 122 -3.16 -13.74 -5.84
CA THR A 122 -4.35 -13.70 -6.69
C THR A 122 -4.11 -14.51 -7.96
N LYS A 123 -5.15 -15.13 -8.50
CA LYS A 123 -5.06 -15.99 -9.69
C LYS A 123 -4.50 -15.26 -10.92
N ASN A 124 -4.76 -13.96 -11.03
CA ASN A 124 -4.23 -13.13 -12.12
C ASN A 124 -2.87 -12.50 -11.83
N GLY A 125 -2.24 -12.78 -10.66
CA GLY A 125 -0.94 -12.25 -10.28
C GLY A 125 -0.89 -10.72 -10.14
N SER A 126 -2.02 -10.08 -9.85
CA SER A 126 -2.12 -8.63 -9.76
C SER A 126 -3.10 -8.19 -8.68
N GLY A 127 -2.83 -7.04 -8.06
CA GLY A 127 -3.77 -6.39 -7.14
C GLY A 127 -5.11 -6.02 -7.78
N SER A 128 -5.16 -5.96 -9.12
CA SER A 128 -6.41 -5.81 -9.85
C SER A 128 -7.41 -6.94 -9.56
N GLY A 129 -6.94 -8.14 -9.21
CA GLY A 129 -7.79 -9.25 -8.80
C GLY A 129 -8.60 -8.98 -7.54
N ILE A 130 -8.10 -8.12 -6.65
CA ILE A 130 -8.83 -7.69 -5.44
C ILE A 130 -9.61 -6.40 -5.71
N VAL A 131 -8.96 -5.37 -6.26
CA VAL A 131 -9.59 -4.05 -6.51
C VAL A 131 -10.84 -4.15 -7.36
N SER A 132 -10.83 -4.95 -8.43
CA SER A 132 -12.02 -5.11 -9.29
C SER A 132 -13.19 -5.71 -8.51
N LYS A 133 -12.93 -6.65 -7.62
CA LYS A 133 -13.95 -7.28 -6.79
C LYS A 133 -14.51 -6.32 -5.72
N GLU A 134 -13.67 -5.49 -5.13
CA GLU A 134 -14.12 -4.41 -4.23
C GLU A 134 -15.01 -3.40 -4.97
N VAL A 135 -14.63 -3.00 -6.18
CA VAL A 135 -15.43 -2.08 -7.02
C VAL A 135 -16.76 -2.72 -7.39
N GLU A 136 -16.78 -3.96 -7.89
CA GLU A 136 -18.02 -4.72 -8.16
C GLU A 136 -18.95 -4.78 -6.94
N LYS A 137 -18.37 -5.02 -5.75
CA LYS A 137 -19.14 -5.04 -4.50
C LYS A 137 -19.75 -3.69 -4.16
N LEU A 138 -18.98 -2.60 -4.31
CA LEU A 138 -19.48 -1.25 -4.08
C LEU A 138 -20.58 -0.84 -5.05
N GLU A 139 -20.46 -1.23 -6.31
CA GLU A 139 -21.50 -1.00 -7.32
C GLU A 139 -22.81 -1.71 -6.94
N LYS A 140 -22.74 -2.99 -6.52
CA LYS A 140 -23.89 -3.74 -6.01
C LYS A 140 -24.51 -3.09 -4.77
N LEU A 141 -23.71 -2.43 -3.93
CA LEU A 141 -24.16 -1.68 -2.76
C LEU A 141 -24.66 -0.26 -3.11
N GLY A 142 -24.64 0.14 -4.39
CA GLY A 142 -25.07 1.46 -4.84
C GLY A 142 -24.14 2.59 -4.43
N VAL A 143 -22.86 2.31 -4.19
CA VAL A 143 -21.84 3.31 -3.85
C VAL A 143 -20.96 3.59 -5.07
N LYS A 144 -20.86 4.86 -5.46
CA LYS A 144 -20.02 5.30 -6.58
C LYS A 144 -18.75 5.95 -6.07
N VAL A 145 -17.61 5.61 -6.69
CA VAL A 145 -16.35 6.33 -6.50
C VAL A 145 -16.38 7.59 -7.37
N ARG A 146 -16.18 8.74 -6.75
CA ARG A 146 -16.03 10.02 -7.46
C ARG A 146 -14.55 10.21 -7.81
N THR A 147 -14.17 9.82 -9.00
CA THR A 147 -12.85 10.07 -9.56
C THR A 147 -12.66 11.56 -9.88
N ARG A 148 -11.41 11.98 -10.16
CA ARG A 148 -11.07 13.38 -10.44
C ARG A 148 -11.59 14.36 -9.38
N THR A 149 -11.59 13.91 -8.12
CA THR A 149 -12.02 14.69 -6.98
C THR A 149 -10.86 14.80 -5.99
N TYR A 150 -10.12 15.89 -6.11
CA TYR A 150 -8.96 16.18 -5.29
C TYR A 150 -9.39 16.81 -3.95
N VAL A 151 -8.96 16.28 -2.84
CA VAL A 151 -9.19 16.84 -1.50
C VAL A 151 -8.12 17.88 -1.23
N LYS A 152 -8.54 19.13 -1.04
CA LYS A 152 -7.67 20.26 -0.81
C LYS A 152 -7.50 20.54 0.69
N HIS A 153 -8.61 20.56 1.42
CA HIS A 153 -8.61 20.85 2.86
C HIS A 153 -9.57 19.96 3.62
N VAL A 154 -9.16 19.60 4.85
CA VAL A 154 -10.02 19.01 5.87
C VAL A 154 -10.58 20.15 6.73
N LEU A 155 -11.89 20.28 6.74
CA LEU A 155 -12.59 21.35 7.43
C LEU A 155 -12.97 20.91 8.84
N ARG A 156 -12.65 21.74 9.84
CA ARG A 156 -12.97 21.53 11.26
C ARG A 156 -13.68 22.74 11.84
N ASP A 157 -14.43 22.52 12.90
CA ASP A 157 -14.94 23.60 13.73
C ASP A 157 -13.92 24.04 14.81
N ASP A 158 -14.30 25.00 15.61
CA ASP A 158 -13.46 25.57 16.68
C ASP A 158 -13.15 24.54 17.80
N THR A 159 -13.91 23.44 17.89
CA THR A 159 -13.65 22.35 18.83
C THR A 159 -12.68 21.32 18.26
N GLY A 160 -12.27 21.46 16.98
CA GLY A 160 -11.42 20.51 16.25
C GLY A 160 -12.18 19.36 15.60
N ARG A 161 -13.51 19.31 15.70
CA ARG A 161 -14.32 18.30 15.05
C ARG A 161 -14.29 18.45 13.53
N VAL A 162 -14.07 17.35 12.81
CA VAL A 162 -14.11 17.34 11.35
C VAL A 162 -15.55 17.49 10.86
N LEU A 163 -15.80 18.53 10.07
CA LEU A 163 -17.10 18.85 9.47
C LEU A 163 -17.24 18.29 8.05
N GLY A 164 -16.13 18.21 7.33
CA GLY A 164 -16.13 17.77 5.93
C GLY A 164 -14.84 18.13 5.22
N LEU A 165 -14.93 18.26 3.90
CA LEU A 165 -13.80 18.46 3.01
C LEU A 165 -14.09 19.60 2.02
N GLU A 166 -13.07 20.41 1.74
CA GLU A 166 -13.00 21.21 0.52
C GLU A 166 -12.32 20.39 -0.57
N VAL A 167 -12.96 20.30 -1.73
CA VAL A 167 -12.48 19.48 -2.84
C VAL A 167 -12.47 20.26 -4.16
N LEU A 168 -11.66 19.81 -5.11
CA LEU A 168 -11.72 20.23 -6.51
C LEU A 168 -12.34 19.10 -7.33
N GLU A 169 -13.61 19.26 -7.73
CA GLU A 169 -14.33 18.32 -8.60
C GLU A 169 -13.99 18.58 -10.07
N GLY A 170 -13.67 17.54 -10.83
CA GLY A 170 -13.17 17.66 -12.19
C GLY A 170 -11.66 17.93 -12.28
N TYR A 171 -10.93 17.65 -11.19
CA TYR A 171 -9.48 17.79 -11.14
C TYR A 171 -8.78 16.93 -12.21
N ARG A 172 -7.74 17.47 -12.82
CA ARG A 172 -6.93 16.78 -13.83
C ARG A 172 -5.46 16.72 -13.40
N PHE A 173 -5.14 15.70 -12.66
CA PHE A 173 -3.76 15.46 -12.20
C PHE A 173 -2.77 15.47 -13.39
N PRO A 174 -1.59 16.08 -13.27
CA PRO A 174 -1.06 16.89 -12.15
C PRO A 174 -1.34 18.40 -12.30
N LYS A 175 -2.30 18.79 -13.16
CA LYS A 175 -2.56 20.20 -13.50
C LYS A 175 -3.24 20.93 -12.33
N THR A 176 -2.44 21.67 -11.56
CA THR A 176 -2.95 22.59 -10.53
C THR A 176 -3.88 23.64 -11.17
N GLY A 177 -4.88 24.07 -10.40
CA GLY A 177 -5.88 25.03 -10.88
C GLY A 177 -7.01 24.45 -11.76
N THR A 178 -7.03 23.13 -11.96
CA THR A 178 -8.16 22.47 -12.63
C THR A 178 -9.21 22.01 -11.62
N GLY A 179 -10.45 21.89 -12.07
CA GLY A 179 -11.59 21.52 -11.23
C GLY A 179 -12.32 22.70 -10.63
N LYS A 180 -13.49 22.41 -10.07
CA LYS A 180 -14.35 23.40 -9.39
C LYS A 180 -14.37 23.12 -7.90
N THR A 181 -14.18 24.15 -7.10
CA THR A 181 -14.29 24.05 -5.63
C THR A 181 -15.68 23.60 -5.22
N LYS A 182 -15.74 22.59 -4.40
CA LYS A 182 -16.95 22.04 -3.77
C LYS A 182 -16.67 21.74 -2.30
N PHE A 183 -17.74 21.75 -1.50
CA PHE A 183 -17.70 21.39 -0.09
C PHE A 183 -18.51 20.12 0.13
N ILE A 184 -17.91 19.10 0.76
CA ILE A 184 -18.56 17.83 1.06
C ILE A 184 -18.67 17.71 2.57
N ARG A 185 -19.91 17.76 3.09
CA ARG A 185 -20.17 17.60 4.52
C ARG A 185 -20.05 16.14 4.95
N ALA A 186 -19.28 15.87 6.00
CA ALA A 186 -19.21 14.58 6.65
C ALA A 186 -20.12 14.54 7.87
N LYS A 187 -21.27 13.84 7.79
CA LYS A 187 -22.23 13.76 8.90
C LYS A 187 -21.74 12.90 10.07
N LYS A 188 -20.92 11.87 9.78
CA LYS A 188 -20.41 10.91 10.78
C LYS A 188 -18.89 10.99 10.92
N ALA A 189 -18.16 10.73 9.80
CA ALA A 189 -16.72 10.67 9.80
C ALA A 189 -16.13 10.94 8.41
N VAL A 190 -14.84 11.30 8.38
CA VAL A 190 -13.94 11.23 7.23
C VAL A 190 -12.94 10.12 7.50
N ILE A 191 -12.79 9.18 6.58
CA ILE A 191 -11.80 8.11 6.64
C ILE A 191 -10.73 8.40 5.59
N LEU A 192 -9.48 8.54 6.02
CA LEU A 192 -8.36 8.91 5.17
C LEU A 192 -7.58 7.67 4.75
N CYS A 193 -7.64 7.32 3.45
CA CYS A 193 -6.99 6.18 2.84
C CYS A 193 -6.15 6.60 1.63
N TYR A 194 -5.47 7.73 1.73
CA TYR A 194 -4.81 8.40 0.61
C TYR A 194 -3.44 7.82 0.20
N GLY A 195 -2.97 6.79 0.88
CA GLY A 195 -1.73 6.07 0.53
C GLY A 195 -0.44 6.81 0.87
N GLY A 196 0.63 6.45 0.20
CA GLY A 196 1.97 7.00 0.43
C GLY A 196 2.33 8.15 -0.51
N PHE A 197 3.57 8.65 -0.38
CA PHE A 197 4.05 9.88 -1.03
C PHE A 197 5.31 9.68 -1.91
N SER A 198 5.65 8.48 -2.31
CA SER A 198 6.93 8.18 -2.96
C SER A 198 7.16 8.88 -4.31
N ARG A 199 6.11 9.37 -4.97
CA ARG A 199 6.20 10.17 -6.21
C ARG A 199 6.45 11.66 -5.97
N ASP A 200 6.30 12.13 -4.74
CA ASP A 200 6.68 13.49 -4.36
C ASP A 200 8.17 13.51 -4.01
N VAL A 201 9.00 13.84 -5.00
CA VAL A 201 10.46 13.84 -4.85
C VAL A 201 10.90 14.82 -3.77
N GLU A 202 10.33 16.03 -3.74
CA GLU A 202 10.65 17.03 -2.73
C GLU A 202 10.36 16.51 -1.33
N TYR A 203 9.14 16.02 -1.11
CA TYR A 203 8.72 15.56 0.21
C TYR A 203 9.51 14.31 0.66
N ARG A 204 9.72 13.32 -0.22
CA ARG A 204 10.49 12.13 0.15
C ARG A 204 11.95 12.45 0.44
N THR A 205 12.57 13.41 -0.30
CA THR A 205 13.96 13.85 -0.06
C THR A 205 14.08 14.62 1.26
N MET A 206 13.03 15.34 1.67
CA MET A 206 12.97 15.96 3.01
C MET A 206 12.96 14.91 4.12
N GLN A 207 12.33 13.75 3.88
CA GLN A 207 12.24 12.66 4.87
C GLN A 207 13.52 11.79 4.87
N ASP A 208 14.05 11.47 3.69
CA ASP A 208 15.31 10.76 3.51
C ASP A 208 16.13 11.43 2.38
N PRO A 209 17.19 12.17 2.72
CA PRO A 209 18.02 12.89 1.74
C PRO A 209 18.67 12.03 0.65
N LYS A 210 18.73 10.71 0.83
CA LYS A 210 19.25 9.77 -0.18
C LYS A 210 18.26 9.58 -1.33
N LEU A 211 16.96 9.80 -1.10
CA LEU A 211 15.87 9.53 -2.05
C LEU A 211 15.60 10.72 -2.98
N THR A 212 16.60 11.15 -3.69
CA THR A 212 16.55 12.28 -4.61
C THR A 212 15.82 11.95 -5.94
N ALA A 213 15.80 12.90 -6.87
CA ALA A 213 15.28 12.72 -8.21
C ALA A 213 16.05 11.69 -9.06
N ALA A 214 17.28 11.32 -8.65
CA ALA A 214 18.06 10.27 -9.30
C ALA A 214 17.42 8.88 -9.16
N LEU A 215 16.62 8.68 -8.11
CA LEU A 215 15.87 7.44 -7.88
C LEU A 215 14.45 7.57 -8.41
N ASP A 216 14.02 6.66 -9.27
CA ASP A 216 12.63 6.61 -9.73
C ASP A 216 11.73 5.93 -8.66
N SER A 217 10.45 5.90 -8.91
CA SER A 217 9.46 5.27 -8.04
C SER A 217 8.61 4.27 -8.82
N THR A 218 8.40 3.10 -8.23
CA THR A 218 7.51 2.05 -8.76
C THR A 218 6.04 2.37 -8.58
N ASN A 219 5.72 3.40 -7.78
CA ASN A 219 4.34 3.79 -7.48
C ASN A 219 3.69 4.52 -8.66
N GLN A 220 2.38 4.47 -8.71
CA GLN A 220 1.62 5.27 -9.67
C GLN A 220 1.79 6.78 -9.42
N PRO A 221 1.61 7.63 -10.47
CA PRO A 221 1.90 9.07 -10.36
C PRO A 221 1.17 9.81 -9.25
N GLY A 222 -0.02 9.35 -8.86
CA GLY A 222 -0.83 9.98 -7.82
C GLY A 222 -0.35 9.77 -6.38
N ALA A 223 0.72 9.01 -6.14
CA ALA A 223 1.27 8.79 -4.80
C ALA A 223 2.10 10.01 -4.33
N THR A 224 1.44 11.10 -4.02
CA THR A 224 2.00 12.41 -3.68
C THR A 224 1.61 12.88 -2.28
N SER A 225 2.27 13.89 -1.74
CA SER A 225 2.23 14.25 -0.32
C SER A 225 1.15 15.27 0.08
N GLU A 226 0.28 15.70 -0.80
CA GLU A 226 -0.63 16.82 -0.50
C GLU A 226 -1.47 16.59 0.76
N LEU A 227 -2.04 15.39 0.93
CA LEU A 227 -2.80 15.07 2.13
C LEU A 227 -1.92 14.77 3.35
N TRP A 228 -0.67 14.36 3.17
CA TRP A 228 0.30 14.29 4.26
C TRP A 228 0.58 15.68 4.84
N ARG A 229 0.81 16.67 3.98
CA ARG A 229 0.98 18.08 4.38
C ARG A 229 -0.30 18.66 5.02
N GLU A 230 -1.46 18.34 4.44
CA GLU A 230 -2.75 18.82 4.97
C GLU A 230 -3.08 18.21 6.33
N THR A 231 -2.87 16.91 6.54
CA THR A 231 -3.09 16.28 7.84
C THR A 231 -2.14 16.79 8.90
N SER A 232 -0.87 17.07 8.56
CA SER A 232 0.07 17.73 9.45
C SER A 232 -0.42 19.15 9.83
N ARG A 233 -0.90 19.93 8.86
CA ARG A 233 -1.45 21.29 9.08
C ARG A 233 -2.59 21.29 10.10
N ILE A 234 -3.42 20.26 10.12
CA ILE A 234 -4.51 20.13 11.08
C ILE A 234 -4.12 19.41 12.38
N GLY A 235 -2.83 19.17 12.61
CA GLY A 235 -2.30 18.65 13.87
C GLY A 235 -2.31 17.12 13.99
N CYS A 236 -2.44 16.36 12.89
CA CYS A 236 -2.23 14.92 12.94
C CYS A 236 -0.73 14.64 13.13
N ALA A 237 -0.41 13.79 14.09
CA ALA A 237 0.94 13.30 14.27
C ALA A 237 1.35 12.39 13.09
N GLN A 238 2.55 12.60 12.60
CA GLN A 238 3.19 11.74 11.60
C GLN A 238 4.35 11.01 12.25
N VAL A 239 4.50 9.73 11.95
CA VAL A 239 5.54 8.89 12.52
C VAL A 239 6.27 8.14 11.42
N GLN A 240 7.58 7.99 11.58
CA GLN A 240 8.43 7.16 10.72
C GLN A 240 8.35 7.51 9.22
N ASN A 241 8.22 8.79 8.88
CA ASN A 241 8.15 9.24 7.50
C ASN A 241 9.48 9.02 6.73
N ASP A 242 10.59 8.88 7.45
CA ASP A 242 11.92 8.51 6.96
C ASP A 242 12.05 7.01 6.64
N TRP A 243 11.10 6.18 7.09
CA TRP A 243 11.06 4.76 6.81
C TRP A 243 10.41 4.48 5.45
N ILE A 244 11.04 4.97 4.39
CA ILE A 244 10.57 4.76 3.02
C ILE A 244 11.16 3.46 2.50
N GLN A 245 10.30 2.53 2.09
CA GLN A 245 10.72 1.26 1.52
C GLN A 245 11.15 1.44 0.06
N CYS A 246 12.40 1.13 -0.25
CA CYS A 246 12.90 1.01 -1.60
C CYS A 246 12.75 -0.42 -2.11
N THR A 247 12.53 -0.57 -3.41
CA THR A 247 12.46 -1.88 -4.07
C THR A 247 13.83 -2.22 -4.64
N PRO A 248 14.51 -3.28 -4.17
CA PRO A 248 15.89 -3.58 -4.57
C PRO A 248 16.00 -4.39 -5.88
N TRP A 249 15.02 -4.31 -6.78
CA TRP A 249 14.93 -5.19 -7.95
C TRP A 249 14.80 -4.47 -9.29
N ASN A 250 15.02 -3.20 -9.34
CA ASN A 250 14.88 -2.47 -10.59
C ASN A 250 16.20 -2.37 -11.33
N ASN A 251 16.16 -2.55 -12.64
CA ASN A 251 17.27 -2.21 -13.49
C ASN A 251 17.39 -0.68 -13.59
N PRO A 252 18.55 -0.06 -13.32
CA PRO A 252 18.71 1.40 -13.38
C PRO A 252 18.46 2.00 -14.77
N LYS A 253 18.49 1.21 -15.84
CA LYS A 253 18.12 1.62 -17.21
C LYS A 253 16.63 1.58 -17.49
N GLU A 254 15.84 1.00 -16.60
CA GLU A 254 14.38 0.91 -16.70
C GLU A 254 13.72 1.88 -15.70
N LYS A 255 12.63 2.51 -16.11
CA LYS A 255 11.86 3.39 -15.23
C LYS A 255 10.67 2.67 -14.61
N GLY A 256 10.30 3.09 -13.40
CA GLY A 256 9.19 2.51 -12.67
C GLY A 256 9.48 1.07 -12.24
N MET A 257 8.57 0.14 -12.53
CA MET A 257 8.75 -1.28 -12.18
C MET A 257 9.67 -2.04 -13.12
N GLY A 258 9.83 -1.59 -14.36
CA GLY A 258 10.63 -2.26 -15.37
C GLY A 258 10.18 -3.68 -15.72
N ILE A 259 10.86 -4.30 -16.68
CA ILE A 259 10.60 -5.71 -17.10
C ILE A 259 11.34 -6.69 -16.19
N GLY A 260 12.53 -6.29 -15.71
CA GLY A 260 13.40 -7.12 -14.86
C GLY A 260 12.83 -7.44 -13.48
N TRP A 261 11.80 -6.72 -13.05
CA TRP A 261 11.22 -6.83 -11.72
C TRP A 261 10.79 -8.27 -11.35
N THR A 262 10.05 -8.94 -12.21
CA THR A 262 9.57 -10.31 -11.95
C THR A 262 10.73 -11.30 -11.84
N PHE A 263 11.71 -11.18 -12.73
CA PHE A 263 12.92 -12.03 -12.66
C PHE A 263 13.69 -11.79 -11.37
N ALA A 264 13.92 -10.54 -11.02
CA ALA A 264 14.69 -10.19 -9.83
C ALA A 264 13.99 -10.59 -8.53
N GLN A 265 12.66 -10.45 -8.46
CA GLN A 265 11.90 -10.86 -7.28
C GLN A 265 11.81 -12.39 -7.15
N SER A 266 11.42 -13.09 -8.20
CA SER A 266 11.12 -14.52 -8.12
C SER A 266 12.36 -15.41 -8.31
N GLY A 267 13.30 -14.99 -9.15
CA GLY A 267 14.50 -15.78 -9.43
C GLY A 267 15.68 -15.41 -8.55
N ALA A 268 16.09 -14.16 -8.63
CA ALA A 268 17.30 -13.72 -7.96
C ALA A 268 17.16 -13.55 -6.44
N ALA A 269 15.95 -13.20 -5.94
CA ALA A 269 15.74 -13.04 -4.51
C ALA A 269 15.56 -14.37 -3.76
N GLU A 270 15.10 -15.43 -4.43
CA GLU A 270 14.85 -16.73 -3.81
C GLU A 270 15.96 -17.74 -4.06
N TYR A 271 16.59 -17.71 -5.22
CA TYR A 271 17.54 -18.74 -5.68
C TYR A 271 18.88 -18.18 -6.16
N GLY A 272 19.00 -16.87 -6.31
CA GLY A 272 20.22 -16.22 -6.80
C GLY A 272 21.15 -15.76 -5.69
N LEU A 273 22.43 -15.55 -6.04
CA LEU A 273 23.39 -14.84 -5.22
C LEU A 273 23.50 -13.38 -5.69
N TRP A 274 23.45 -12.44 -4.77
CA TRP A 274 23.61 -11.03 -5.07
C TRP A 274 25.09 -10.66 -4.92
N VAL A 275 25.72 -10.32 -6.04
CA VAL A 275 27.12 -9.96 -6.08
C VAL A 275 27.29 -8.52 -6.57
N ALA A 276 28.26 -7.83 -5.99
CA ALA A 276 28.69 -6.51 -6.45
C ALA A 276 29.48 -6.63 -7.76
N THR A 277 29.84 -5.50 -8.34
CA THR A 277 30.63 -5.44 -9.59
C THR A 277 32.01 -6.10 -9.49
N ASP A 278 32.54 -6.28 -8.28
CA ASP A 278 33.77 -7.01 -7.98
C ASP A 278 33.55 -8.54 -7.81
N GLY A 279 32.33 -9.04 -8.03
CA GLY A 279 31.96 -10.46 -7.92
C GLY A 279 31.78 -10.96 -6.49
N LYS A 280 31.83 -10.10 -5.47
CA LYS A 280 31.65 -10.50 -4.08
C LYS A 280 30.19 -10.37 -3.64
N ARG A 281 29.70 -11.38 -2.93
CA ARG A 281 28.41 -11.32 -2.25
C ARG A 281 28.43 -10.21 -1.19
N PHE A 282 27.41 -9.35 -1.16
CA PHE A 282 27.41 -8.16 -0.30
C PHE A 282 26.21 -8.11 0.67
N VAL A 283 25.21 -8.97 0.50
CA VAL A 283 24.02 -8.97 1.35
C VAL A 283 23.40 -10.37 1.46
N ASN A 284 22.64 -10.62 2.51
CA ASN A 284 21.78 -11.78 2.58
C ASN A 284 20.53 -11.55 1.73
N GLU A 285 20.33 -12.32 0.68
CA GLU A 285 19.24 -12.22 -0.30
C GLU A 285 17.86 -12.45 0.34
N LEU A 286 17.80 -13.18 1.47
CA LEU A 286 16.59 -13.43 2.25
C LEU A 286 16.34 -12.40 3.35
N ALA A 287 17.22 -11.39 3.51
CA ALA A 287 16.96 -10.29 4.42
C ALA A 287 15.73 -9.48 3.98
N ASN A 288 15.15 -8.70 4.88
CA ASN A 288 14.03 -7.82 4.54
C ASN A 288 14.44 -6.77 3.47
N ARG A 289 13.43 -6.17 2.81
CA ARG A 289 13.66 -5.26 1.68
C ARG A 289 14.52 -4.05 2.02
N LYS A 290 14.35 -3.49 3.23
CA LYS A 290 15.14 -2.32 3.64
C LYS A 290 16.62 -2.67 3.75
N VAL A 291 16.97 -3.77 4.38
CA VAL A 291 18.37 -4.21 4.50
C VAL A 291 19.00 -4.41 3.11
N ARG A 292 18.28 -5.05 2.20
CA ARG A 292 18.77 -5.28 0.84
C ARG A 292 18.92 -3.99 0.03
N ALA A 293 17.92 -3.11 0.10
CA ALA A 293 17.96 -1.84 -0.61
C ALA A 293 19.05 -0.91 -0.07
N ASP A 294 19.19 -0.81 1.25
CA ASP A 294 20.23 0.00 1.88
C ASP A 294 21.65 -0.52 1.51
N ALA A 295 21.83 -1.85 1.44
CA ALA A 295 23.08 -2.45 1.00
C ALA A 295 23.44 -2.09 -0.45
N ILE A 296 22.46 -2.09 -1.37
CA ILE A 296 22.68 -1.65 -2.77
C ILE A 296 23.09 -0.17 -2.81
N MET A 297 22.39 0.68 -2.05
CA MET A 297 22.60 2.14 -2.10
C MET A 297 23.99 2.58 -1.61
N VAL A 298 24.72 1.73 -0.90
CA VAL A 298 26.10 2.04 -0.42
C VAL A 298 27.19 1.39 -1.28
N LEU A 299 26.83 0.59 -2.29
CA LEU A 299 27.81 0.04 -3.21
C LEU A 299 28.50 1.15 -4.01
N LYS A 300 29.83 1.00 -4.19
CA LYS A 300 30.58 1.88 -5.10
C LYS A 300 30.34 1.44 -6.53
N GLY A 301 29.87 2.35 -7.35
CA GLY A 301 29.50 2.08 -8.74
C GLY A 301 28.00 2.24 -8.97
N GLU A 302 27.48 1.64 -10.00
CA GLU A 302 26.07 1.66 -10.35
C GLU A 302 25.31 0.67 -9.44
N GLY A 303 25.00 1.11 -8.21
CA GLY A 303 24.09 0.40 -7.31
C GLY A 303 22.63 0.67 -7.63
#